data_7cbbbbb22e4293b2c684b8ac7f5f6006
#
_entry.id   7cbbbbb22e4293b2c684b8ac7f5f6006
#
_cell.length_a   1.000
_cell.length_b   1.000
_cell.length_c   1.000
_cell.angle_alpha   90.00
_cell.angle_beta   90.00
_cell.angle_gamma   90.00
#
_symmetry.space_group_name_H-M   'P 1'
#
loop_
_entity.id
_entity.type
_entity.pdbx_description
1 polymer ?
#
loop_
_entity_poly.entity_id
_entity_poly.type
_entity_poly.pdbx_seq_one_letter_code
_entity_poly.pdbx_strand_id
1 'polypeptide(L)'
;GLKPILGCEFYICEGDPTDKENRTRSNTHLVVLAKNKKGWQDLIAATSQSNHPDYFYYAPRLDLATLKKFCTGNWIAFSGHMGSHLANEMFIDHKEAYSASAYADAVEMTDKDWVNKVSDRAKELEDIFGKGNFFLEIQLIDQDNLPASIVVAKGLRYLSKKIDIPCVATPDAHYAYPEDADDQRVLLSNHPSIDTPLKNIYKKMVSGDDISLGAFFRSRNYYIPGHEEMVKIHTEEEVANTEKIADMCEGYIITGKPVPPKFPLPEDTTAIDRLRERCREGWAKRWPAIKSVINSSERTKEEYAERFEMEISILENADLADYFLIVDDIIQWARKDGQLTGAGRGSADGSLILYLLEVGHIDPIKHDLMFERFYNAGRNTADRVSLPDVDMDFEKLGRERIIGYINERFGEDRVSQMITFSKMQGRAVLQDVMRAHSACSPEERNRITKNIPDEADI
;
A
#
# COMPACT_ATOMS: atom_id res chain seq x y z
N GLY A 1 -16.58 -20.46 4.18
CA GLY A 1 -15.89 -19.19 4.24
C GLY A 1 -16.10 -18.37 2.96
N LEU A 2 -15.69 -17.11 2.96
CA LEU A 2 -15.72 -16.28 1.75
C LEU A 2 -14.48 -16.56 0.89
N LYS A 3 -14.65 -16.51 -0.43
CA LYS A 3 -13.54 -16.55 -1.41
C LYS A 3 -13.12 -15.10 -1.71
N PRO A 4 -11.96 -14.62 -1.24
CA PRO A 4 -11.49 -13.29 -1.60
C PRO A 4 -11.04 -13.27 -3.07
N ILE A 5 -11.40 -12.21 -3.79
CA ILE A 5 -10.91 -11.90 -5.12
C ILE A 5 -10.01 -10.68 -5.00
N LEU A 6 -8.75 -10.85 -5.38
CA LEU A 6 -7.73 -9.81 -5.22
C LEU A 6 -7.51 -9.08 -6.54
N GLY A 7 -7.44 -7.78 -6.47
CA GLY A 7 -7.27 -6.94 -7.66
C GLY A 7 -6.60 -5.61 -7.35
N CYS A 8 -6.42 -4.82 -8.39
CA CYS A 8 -5.90 -3.47 -8.33
C CYS A 8 -6.57 -2.62 -9.41
N GLU A 9 -6.92 -1.41 -9.08
CA GLU A 9 -7.24 -0.37 -10.04
C GLU A 9 -5.96 0.39 -10.40
N PHE A 10 -5.51 0.25 -11.63
CA PHE A 10 -4.33 0.92 -12.14
C PHE A 10 -4.67 2.28 -12.74
N TYR A 11 -3.80 3.25 -12.52
CA TYR A 11 -3.74 4.46 -13.33
C TYR A 11 -2.89 4.21 -14.57
N ILE A 12 -3.50 4.39 -15.74
CA ILE A 12 -2.84 4.22 -17.03
C ILE A 12 -2.64 5.59 -17.67
N CYS A 13 -1.39 5.94 -17.98
CA CYS A 13 -1.04 7.17 -18.69
C CYS A 13 -0.88 6.93 -20.18
N GLU A 14 -1.15 7.95 -20.96
CA GLU A 14 -0.78 7.99 -22.38
C GLU A 14 0.71 8.34 -22.51
N GLY A 15 1.38 7.70 -23.49
CA GLY A 15 2.80 7.91 -23.75
C GLY A 15 3.73 7.21 -22.76
N ASP A 16 5.01 7.53 -22.85
CA ASP A 16 6.05 6.94 -21.99
C ASP A 16 6.04 7.57 -20.59
N PRO A 17 5.72 6.80 -19.52
CA PRO A 17 5.72 7.32 -18.15
C PRO A 17 7.10 7.79 -17.68
N THR A 18 8.20 7.34 -18.31
CA THR A 18 9.57 7.72 -17.95
C THR A 18 10.05 9.00 -18.60
N ASP A 19 9.32 9.51 -19.62
CA ASP A 19 9.61 10.80 -20.24
C ASP A 19 9.31 11.96 -19.29
N LYS A 20 10.34 12.45 -18.61
CA LYS A 20 10.23 13.50 -17.58
C LYS A 20 9.87 14.89 -18.15
N GLU A 21 10.07 15.11 -19.44
CA GLU A 21 9.83 16.42 -20.09
C GLU A 21 8.36 16.57 -20.52
N ASN A 22 7.73 15.49 -21.01
CA ASN A 22 6.37 15.52 -21.57
C ASN A 22 5.31 14.89 -20.64
N ARG A 23 5.59 14.72 -19.36
CA ARG A 23 4.66 14.13 -18.38
C ARG A 23 3.38 14.94 -18.26
N THR A 24 2.25 14.28 -18.40
CA THR A 24 0.92 14.82 -18.08
C THR A 24 0.41 14.25 -16.76
N ARG A 25 -0.54 14.93 -16.11
CA ARG A 25 -1.26 14.41 -14.94
C ARG A 25 -2.49 13.59 -15.33
N SER A 26 -2.78 13.49 -16.63
CA SER A 26 -3.93 12.75 -17.13
C SER A 26 -3.64 11.27 -17.04
N ASN A 27 -4.45 10.56 -16.28
CA ASN A 27 -4.43 9.11 -16.18
C ASN A 27 -5.86 8.60 -16.39
N THR A 28 -5.97 7.38 -16.91
CA THR A 28 -7.23 6.66 -16.99
C THR A 28 -7.21 5.47 -16.04
N HIS A 29 -8.37 4.96 -15.71
CA HIS A 29 -8.55 3.85 -14.77
C HIS A 29 -8.68 2.53 -15.53
N LEU A 30 -8.09 1.48 -14.98
CA LEU A 30 -8.20 0.11 -15.48
C LEU A 30 -8.20 -0.87 -14.29
N VAL A 31 -9.27 -1.62 -14.14
CA VAL A 31 -9.41 -2.60 -13.06
C VAL A 31 -8.85 -3.95 -13.50
N VAL A 32 -8.01 -4.56 -12.67
CA VAL A 32 -7.39 -5.87 -12.93
C VAL A 32 -7.57 -6.78 -11.72
N LEU A 33 -8.05 -8.01 -11.96
CA LEU A 33 -8.22 -9.06 -10.95
C LEU A 33 -7.23 -10.20 -11.20
N ALA A 34 -6.66 -10.76 -10.13
CA ALA A 34 -5.80 -11.93 -10.18
C ALA A 34 -6.63 -13.21 -10.15
N LYS A 35 -6.52 -14.05 -11.19
CA LYS A 35 -7.21 -15.35 -11.25
C LYS A 35 -6.65 -16.37 -10.27
N ASN A 36 -5.36 -16.28 -9.96
CA ASN A 36 -4.65 -17.24 -9.12
C ASN A 36 -3.41 -16.61 -8.47
N LYS A 37 -2.65 -17.41 -7.72
CA LYS A 37 -1.44 -16.94 -7.00
C LYS A 37 -0.41 -16.31 -7.94
N LYS A 38 -0.23 -16.83 -9.16
CA LYS A 38 0.70 -16.24 -10.13
C LYS A 38 0.23 -14.85 -10.58
N GLY A 39 -1.07 -14.72 -10.88
CA GLY A 39 -1.67 -13.41 -11.20
C GLY A 39 -1.50 -12.40 -10.05
N TRP A 40 -1.61 -12.85 -8.79
CA TRP A 40 -1.32 -12.01 -7.64
C TRP A 40 0.14 -11.54 -7.58
N GLN A 41 1.10 -12.43 -7.84
CA GLN A 41 2.52 -12.07 -7.92
C GLN A 41 2.80 -11.07 -9.04
N ASP A 42 2.14 -11.23 -10.19
CA ASP A 42 2.23 -10.31 -11.31
C ASP A 42 1.65 -8.93 -10.96
N LEU A 43 0.52 -8.87 -10.22
CA LEU A 43 -0.06 -7.62 -9.71
C LEU A 43 0.90 -6.90 -8.76
N ILE A 44 1.53 -7.62 -7.83
CA ILE A 44 2.55 -7.04 -6.92
C ILE A 44 3.69 -6.43 -7.73
N ALA A 45 4.21 -7.14 -8.73
CA ALA A 45 5.30 -6.66 -9.57
C ALA A 45 4.90 -5.41 -10.38
N ALA A 46 3.71 -5.42 -11.01
CA ALA A 46 3.18 -4.27 -11.73
C ALA A 46 2.94 -3.05 -10.82
N THR A 47 2.37 -3.27 -9.63
CA THR A 47 2.16 -2.20 -8.63
C THR A 47 3.50 -1.63 -8.14
N SER A 48 4.51 -2.48 -7.92
CA SER A 48 5.86 -2.03 -7.55
C SER A 48 6.47 -1.18 -8.67
N GLN A 49 6.32 -1.59 -9.94
CA GLN A 49 6.79 -0.82 -11.08
C GLN A 49 6.10 0.54 -11.18
N SER A 50 4.78 0.61 -10.95
CA SER A 50 4.03 1.87 -11.00
C SER A 50 4.48 2.88 -9.94
N ASN A 51 5.01 2.40 -8.82
CA ASN A 51 5.55 3.22 -7.73
C ASN A 51 7.05 3.55 -7.90
N HIS A 52 7.74 2.98 -8.89
CA HIS A 52 9.13 3.31 -9.16
C HIS A 52 9.28 4.82 -9.48
N PRO A 53 10.34 5.53 -9.00
CA PRO A 53 10.52 6.97 -9.18
C PRO A 53 10.45 7.46 -10.63
N ASP A 54 10.79 6.63 -11.59
CA ASP A 54 10.69 6.97 -13.01
C ASP A 54 9.26 6.93 -13.55
N TYR A 55 8.38 6.11 -12.95
CA TYR A 55 6.99 5.94 -13.35
C TYR A 55 6.04 6.83 -12.54
N PHE A 56 6.34 7.03 -11.27
CA PHE A 56 5.50 7.83 -10.37
C PHE A 56 5.48 9.31 -10.78
N TYR A 57 4.27 9.87 -10.95
CA TYR A 57 4.08 11.29 -11.17
C TYR A 57 2.73 11.74 -10.61
N TYR A 58 2.73 12.33 -9.41
CA TYR A 58 1.57 12.62 -8.57
C TYR A 58 0.80 11.39 -8.11
N ALA A 59 0.76 10.32 -8.89
CA ALA A 59 0.18 9.03 -8.57
C ALA A 59 1.04 7.91 -9.17
N PRO A 60 0.96 6.68 -8.61
CA PRO A 60 1.53 5.49 -9.24
C PRO A 60 0.85 5.26 -10.59
N ARG A 61 1.62 5.06 -11.67
CA ARG A 61 1.04 4.87 -13.01
C ARG A 61 1.87 3.98 -13.90
N LEU A 62 1.24 3.41 -14.92
CA LEU A 62 1.87 2.63 -15.98
C LEU A 62 1.32 3.06 -17.33
N ASP A 63 2.04 2.80 -18.41
CA ASP A 63 1.50 2.73 -19.76
C ASP A 63 1.06 1.29 -20.09
N LEU A 64 0.24 1.12 -21.11
CA LEU A 64 -0.25 -0.21 -21.55
C LEU A 64 0.89 -1.14 -21.97
N ALA A 65 1.95 -0.60 -22.58
CA ALA A 65 3.10 -1.38 -23.02
C ALA A 65 3.87 -1.99 -21.83
N THR A 66 4.00 -1.24 -20.74
CA THR A 66 4.61 -1.74 -19.51
C THR A 66 3.68 -2.72 -18.78
N LEU A 67 2.38 -2.41 -18.67
CA LEU A 67 1.40 -3.32 -18.06
C LEU A 67 1.39 -4.69 -18.76
N LYS A 68 1.46 -4.69 -20.09
CA LYS A 68 1.51 -5.92 -20.90
C LYS A 68 2.67 -6.85 -20.52
N LYS A 69 3.83 -6.31 -20.08
CA LYS A 69 4.98 -7.13 -19.67
C LYS A 69 4.68 -8.00 -18.44
N PHE A 70 3.75 -7.58 -17.60
CA PHE A 70 3.32 -8.31 -16.39
C PHE A 70 2.10 -9.19 -16.65
N CYS A 71 1.39 -9.02 -17.77
CA CYS A 71 0.20 -9.79 -18.12
C CYS A 71 0.59 -11.17 -18.66
N THR A 72 0.58 -12.18 -17.80
CA THR A 72 0.96 -13.57 -18.14
C THR A 72 -0.24 -14.47 -18.43
N GLY A 73 -1.43 -13.90 -18.71
CA GLY A 73 -2.68 -14.64 -18.90
C GLY A 73 -3.40 -15.03 -17.59
N ASN A 74 -2.88 -14.62 -16.46
CA ASN A 74 -3.43 -14.92 -15.13
C ASN A 74 -4.26 -13.77 -14.54
N TRP A 75 -4.65 -12.80 -15.38
CA TRP A 75 -5.47 -11.66 -15.01
C TRP A 75 -6.83 -11.68 -15.70
N ILE A 76 -7.80 -11.04 -15.08
CA ILE A 76 -9.05 -10.59 -15.69
C ILE A 76 -9.03 -9.07 -15.59
N ALA A 77 -9.48 -8.36 -16.60
CA ALA A 77 -9.54 -6.91 -16.58
C ALA A 77 -10.92 -6.38 -16.96
N PHE A 78 -11.25 -5.23 -16.41
CA PHE A 78 -12.44 -4.43 -16.73
C PHE A 78 -12.00 -3.11 -17.33
N SER A 79 -12.80 -2.64 -18.31
CA SER A 79 -12.46 -1.40 -19.03
C SER A 79 -12.34 -0.17 -18.12
N GLY A 80 -12.90 -0.21 -16.94
CA GLY A 80 -13.00 0.93 -16.02
C GLY A 80 -14.31 1.72 -16.24
N HIS A 81 -14.56 2.67 -15.34
CA HIS A 81 -15.74 3.53 -15.31
C HIS A 81 -15.59 4.76 -16.22
N MET A 82 -16.32 5.86 -15.88
CA MET A 82 -16.21 7.15 -16.58
C MET A 82 -14.77 7.67 -16.72
N GLY A 83 -13.85 7.35 -15.79
CA GLY A 83 -12.43 7.68 -15.86
C GLY A 83 -11.59 6.75 -16.75
N SER A 84 -12.20 5.85 -17.52
CA SER A 84 -11.50 4.87 -18.35
C SER A 84 -10.99 5.42 -19.69
N HIS A 85 -10.08 4.67 -20.32
CA HIS A 85 -9.67 4.91 -21.71
C HIS A 85 -10.86 4.91 -22.68
N LEU A 86 -11.79 3.95 -22.51
CA LEU A 86 -12.94 3.82 -23.41
C LEU A 86 -13.88 5.01 -23.30
N ALA A 87 -14.12 5.51 -22.09
CA ALA A 87 -14.92 6.71 -21.88
C ALA A 87 -14.23 7.96 -22.46
N ASN A 88 -12.91 8.09 -22.30
CA ASN A 88 -12.14 9.18 -22.90
C ASN A 88 -12.26 9.21 -24.44
N GLU A 89 -12.17 8.04 -25.09
CA GLU A 89 -12.29 7.93 -26.54
C GLU A 89 -13.73 8.14 -27.07
N MET A 90 -14.73 8.02 -26.19
CA MET A 90 -16.14 8.19 -26.55
C MET A 90 -16.55 9.66 -26.68
N PHE A 91 -15.93 10.56 -25.92
CA PHE A 91 -16.28 11.97 -25.87
C PHE A 91 -15.24 12.87 -26.53
N ILE A 92 -15.69 14.02 -27.05
CA ILE A 92 -14.82 15.08 -27.59
C ILE A 92 -13.99 15.68 -26.46
N ASP A 93 -14.65 16.01 -25.34
CA ASP A 93 -14.05 16.42 -24.09
C ASP A 93 -14.68 15.62 -22.94
N HIS A 94 -13.91 14.70 -22.42
CA HIS A 94 -14.36 13.80 -21.34
C HIS A 94 -14.70 14.57 -20.05
N LYS A 95 -13.95 15.63 -19.72
CA LYS A 95 -14.19 16.41 -18.49
C LYS A 95 -15.50 17.18 -18.57
N GLU A 96 -15.79 17.73 -19.75
CA GLU A 96 -17.05 18.41 -20.01
C GLU A 96 -18.22 17.42 -19.94
N ALA A 97 -18.08 16.24 -20.56
CA ALA A 97 -19.08 15.17 -20.52
C ALA A 97 -19.34 14.66 -19.10
N TYR A 98 -18.31 14.57 -18.25
CA TYR A 98 -18.44 14.19 -16.84
C TYR A 98 -19.30 15.20 -16.05
N SER A 99 -19.33 16.46 -16.48
CA SER A 99 -20.11 17.55 -15.86
C SER A 99 -21.48 17.75 -16.48
N ALA A 100 -21.88 16.91 -17.47
CA ALA A 100 -23.17 17.01 -18.12
C ALA A 100 -24.33 16.88 -17.13
N SER A 101 -25.30 17.80 -17.22
CA SER A 101 -26.46 17.84 -16.32
C SER A 101 -27.62 16.97 -16.78
N ALA A 102 -27.65 16.58 -18.04
CA ALA A 102 -28.69 15.74 -18.63
C ALA A 102 -28.09 14.75 -19.65
N TYR A 103 -28.83 13.65 -19.87
CA TYR A 103 -28.46 12.64 -20.86
C TYR A 103 -28.29 13.23 -22.30
N ALA A 104 -29.19 14.14 -22.68
CA ALA A 104 -29.14 14.76 -24.00
C ALA A 104 -27.84 15.56 -24.19
N ASP A 105 -27.42 16.34 -23.20
CA ASP A 105 -26.19 17.11 -23.22
C ASP A 105 -24.97 16.19 -23.38
N ALA A 106 -24.92 15.10 -22.62
CA ALA A 106 -23.84 14.12 -22.72
C ALA A 106 -23.80 13.42 -24.10
N VAL A 107 -24.94 13.20 -24.74
CA VAL A 107 -24.99 12.63 -26.11
C VAL A 107 -24.39 13.61 -27.14
N GLU A 108 -24.67 14.91 -27.02
CA GLU A 108 -24.10 15.92 -27.92
C GLU A 108 -22.58 16.05 -27.82
N MET A 109 -22.01 15.67 -26.67
CA MET A 109 -20.57 15.67 -26.43
C MET A 109 -19.83 14.44 -26.97
N THR A 110 -20.53 13.46 -27.56
CA THR A 110 -19.88 12.29 -28.12
C THR A 110 -19.06 12.61 -29.38
N ASP A 111 -17.90 12.01 -29.53
CA ASP A 111 -17.08 12.10 -30.74
C ASP A 111 -17.79 11.37 -31.93
N LYS A 112 -17.77 11.96 -33.11
CA LYS A 112 -18.44 11.38 -34.30
C LYS A 112 -17.87 10.02 -34.70
N ASP A 113 -16.59 9.78 -34.42
CA ASP A 113 -15.87 8.55 -34.72
C ASP A 113 -15.68 7.63 -33.50
N TRP A 114 -16.40 7.87 -32.43
CA TRP A 114 -16.24 7.15 -31.17
C TRP A 114 -16.33 5.62 -31.30
N VAL A 115 -17.18 5.15 -32.24
CA VAL A 115 -17.38 3.69 -32.45
C VAL A 115 -16.07 3.01 -32.87
N ASN A 116 -15.31 3.63 -33.80
CA ASN A 116 -14.04 3.08 -34.24
C ASN A 116 -12.98 3.21 -33.16
N LYS A 117 -12.82 4.41 -32.57
CA LYS A 117 -11.84 4.68 -31.51
C LYS A 117 -12.00 3.72 -30.33
N VAL A 118 -13.22 3.63 -29.78
CA VAL A 118 -13.51 2.74 -28.64
C VAL A 118 -13.38 1.27 -29.00
N SER A 119 -13.76 0.87 -30.25
CA SER A 119 -13.58 -0.52 -30.70
C SER A 119 -12.11 -0.90 -30.82
N ASP A 120 -11.27 -0.02 -31.35
CA ASP A 120 -9.84 -0.29 -31.52
C ASP A 120 -9.15 -0.36 -30.15
N ARG A 121 -9.47 0.55 -29.23
CA ARG A 121 -8.95 0.52 -27.87
C ARG A 121 -9.41 -0.72 -27.08
N ALA A 122 -10.69 -1.11 -27.21
CA ALA A 122 -11.21 -2.31 -26.55
C ALA A 122 -10.53 -3.58 -27.06
N LYS A 123 -10.23 -3.69 -28.36
CA LYS A 123 -9.48 -4.80 -28.93
C LYS A 123 -8.02 -4.81 -28.49
N GLU A 124 -7.37 -3.63 -28.42
CA GLU A 124 -6.01 -3.53 -27.88
C GLU A 124 -5.95 -4.06 -26.43
N LEU A 125 -6.93 -3.72 -25.61
CA LEU A 125 -7.02 -4.24 -24.24
C LEU A 125 -7.30 -5.75 -24.24
N GLU A 126 -8.22 -6.25 -25.05
CA GLU A 126 -8.45 -7.68 -25.17
C GLU A 126 -7.18 -8.44 -25.61
N ASP A 127 -6.39 -7.88 -26.56
CA ASP A 127 -5.13 -8.47 -26.99
C ASP A 127 -4.07 -8.51 -25.87
N ILE A 128 -4.11 -7.57 -24.92
CA ILE A 128 -3.23 -7.57 -23.76
C ILE A 128 -3.62 -8.67 -22.78
N PHE A 129 -4.92 -8.77 -22.42
CA PHE A 129 -5.39 -9.68 -21.38
C PHE A 129 -5.75 -11.07 -21.90
N GLY A 130 -5.98 -11.18 -23.20
CA GLY A 130 -6.40 -12.39 -23.89
C GLY A 130 -7.93 -12.55 -23.95
N LYS A 131 -8.40 -13.19 -25.02
CA LYS A 131 -9.83 -13.41 -25.26
C LYS A 131 -10.53 -14.09 -24.07
N GLY A 132 -11.64 -13.52 -23.64
CA GLY A 132 -12.43 -14.00 -22.50
C GLY A 132 -11.90 -13.57 -21.12
N ASN A 133 -10.81 -12.81 -21.05
CA ASN A 133 -10.28 -12.24 -19.81
C ASN A 133 -10.48 -10.72 -19.71
N PHE A 134 -11.05 -10.08 -20.71
CA PHE A 134 -11.36 -8.67 -20.72
C PHE A 134 -12.87 -8.45 -20.85
N PHE A 135 -13.41 -7.51 -20.07
CA PHE A 135 -14.83 -7.20 -20.00
C PHE A 135 -15.06 -5.70 -20.12
N LEU A 136 -16.11 -5.32 -20.84
CA LEU A 136 -16.60 -3.94 -20.89
C LEU A 136 -17.38 -3.64 -19.62
N GLU A 137 -16.91 -2.71 -18.84
CA GLU A 137 -17.49 -2.39 -17.52
C GLU A 137 -18.66 -1.43 -17.65
N ILE A 138 -19.78 -1.78 -17.05
CA ILE A 138 -21.01 -0.98 -17.03
C ILE A 138 -21.27 -0.55 -15.58
N GLN A 139 -21.22 0.77 -15.34
CA GLN A 139 -21.54 1.38 -14.04
C GLN A 139 -22.72 2.33 -14.19
N LEU A 140 -23.84 2.01 -13.57
CA LEU A 140 -25.06 2.80 -13.62
C LEU A 140 -25.62 3.14 -12.23
N ILE A 141 -24.90 2.80 -11.15
CA ILE A 141 -25.37 3.01 -9.78
C ILE A 141 -25.65 4.49 -9.47
N ASP A 142 -24.95 5.41 -10.12
CA ASP A 142 -25.12 6.84 -9.94
C ASP A 142 -25.59 7.59 -11.21
N GLN A 143 -26.32 6.91 -12.08
CA GLN A 143 -26.77 7.46 -13.36
C GLN A 143 -27.60 8.76 -13.26
N ASP A 144 -28.27 8.99 -12.14
CA ASP A 144 -29.08 10.19 -11.91
C ASP A 144 -28.21 11.44 -11.63
N ASN A 145 -27.03 11.26 -11.04
CA ASN A 145 -26.08 12.34 -10.78
C ASN A 145 -24.95 12.40 -11.84
N LEU A 146 -24.81 11.35 -12.65
CA LEU A 146 -23.80 11.22 -13.69
C LEU A 146 -24.43 10.71 -15.00
N PRO A 147 -25.23 11.56 -15.71
CA PRO A 147 -25.94 11.16 -16.90
C PRO A 147 -25.05 10.62 -18.04
N ALA A 148 -23.80 11.06 -18.13
CA ALA A 148 -22.83 10.56 -19.11
C ALA A 148 -22.55 9.06 -18.96
N SER A 149 -22.70 8.48 -17.75
CA SER A 149 -22.58 7.04 -17.53
C SER A 149 -23.59 6.24 -18.32
N ILE A 150 -24.78 6.80 -18.57
CA ILE A 150 -25.82 6.17 -19.41
C ILE A 150 -25.36 6.12 -20.88
N VAL A 151 -24.68 7.17 -21.35
CA VAL A 151 -24.15 7.23 -22.72
C VAL A 151 -23.07 6.17 -22.89
N VAL A 152 -22.14 6.09 -21.96
CA VAL A 152 -21.07 5.07 -21.94
C VAL A 152 -21.68 3.66 -21.90
N ALA A 153 -22.62 3.39 -20.99
CA ALA A 153 -23.26 2.09 -20.87
C ALA A 153 -23.96 1.66 -22.18
N LYS A 154 -24.74 2.55 -22.79
CA LYS A 154 -25.40 2.27 -24.07
C LYS A 154 -24.41 2.02 -25.20
N GLY A 155 -23.33 2.83 -25.26
CA GLY A 155 -22.27 2.69 -26.24
C GLY A 155 -21.51 1.35 -26.10
N LEU A 156 -21.12 0.99 -24.88
CA LEU A 156 -20.43 -0.26 -24.60
C LEU A 156 -21.31 -1.49 -24.86
N ARG A 157 -22.61 -1.45 -24.52
CA ARG A 157 -23.59 -2.49 -24.88
C ARG A 157 -23.76 -2.68 -26.38
N TYR A 158 -23.73 -1.58 -27.13
CA TYR A 158 -23.73 -1.64 -28.61
C TYR A 158 -22.43 -2.28 -29.13
N LEU A 159 -21.29 -1.86 -28.63
CA LEU A 159 -19.99 -2.39 -29.03
C LEU A 159 -19.80 -3.85 -28.64
N SER A 160 -20.23 -4.26 -27.44
CA SER A 160 -20.19 -5.65 -26.99
C SER A 160 -20.72 -6.63 -28.03
N LYS A 161 -21.87 -6.31 -28.62
CA LYS A 161 -22.48 -7.12 -29.71
C LYS A 161 -21.70 -7.09 -31.03
N LYS A 162 -20.97 -6.01 -31.30
CA LYS A 162 -20.21 -5.79 -32.52
C LYS A 162 -18.85 -6.45 -32.51
N ILE A 163 -18.17 -6.44 -31.36
CA ILE A 163 -16.77 -6.90 -31.22
C ILE A 163 -16.63 -8.18 -30.38
N ASP A 164 -17.73 -8.77 -29.92
CA ASP A 164 -17.80 -10.02 -29.14
C ASP A 164 -17.01 -9.96 -27.80
N ILE A 165 -17.01 -8.81 -27.13
CA ILE A 165 -16.45 -8.63 -25.78
C ILE A 165 -17.62 -8.47 -24.78
N PRO A 166 -17.75 -9.31 -23.74
CA PRO A 166 -18.90 -9.28 -22.85
C PRO A 166 -18.87 -8.05 -21.93
N CYS A 167 -20.07 -7.59 -21.53
CA CYS A 167 -20.22 -6.56 -20.50
C CYS A 167 -20.28 -7.18 -19.10
N VAL A 168 -19.85 -6.42 -18.06
CA VAL A 168 -20.00 -6.76 -16.66
C VAL A 168 -20.53 -5.56 -15.88
N ALA A 169 -21.45 -5.80 -14.94
CA ALA A 169 -21.99 -4.78 -14.06
C ALA A 169 -21.10 -4.61 -12.82
N THR A 170 -20.73 -3.37 -12.48
CA THR A 170 -20.02 -3.05 -11.24
C THR A 170 -20.65 -1.84 -10.55
N PRO A 171 -20.60 -1.74 -9.20
CA PRO A 171 -21.20 -0.63 -8.46
C PRO A 171 -20.23 0.50 -8.14
N ASP A 172 -18.93 0.34 -8.35
CA ASP A 172 -17.91 1.32 -7.89
C ASP A 172 -18.05 1.65 -6.39
N ALA A 173 -18.24 0.64 -5.54
CA ALA A 173 -18.57 0.83 -4.13
C ALA A 173 -17.39 1.43 -3.35
N HIS A 174 -17.66 2.52 -2.61
CA HIS A 174 -16.69 3.23 -1.77
C HIS A 174 -16.98 3.10 -0.28
N TYR A 175 -18.16 2.60 0.07
CA TYR A 175 -18.60 2.35 1.46
C TYR A 175 -19.59 1.18 1.50
N ALA A 176 -19.88 0.67 2.71
CA ALA A 176 -20.67 -0.54 2.87
C ALA A 176 -22.18 -0.29 2.72
N TYR A 177 -22.70 0.77 3.34
CA TYR A 177 -24.13 1.07 3.44
C TYR A 177 -24.45 2.49 2.95
N PRO A 178 -25.69 2.76 2.50
CA PRO A 178 -26.09 4.10 2.03
C PRO A 178 -25.90 5.22 3.06
N GLU A 179 -26.05 4.91 4.36
CA GLU A 179 -25.84 5.84 5.48
C GLU A 179 -24.39 6.28 5.62
N ASP A 180 -23.41 5.45 5.23
CA ASP A 180 -21.97 5.76 5.30
C ASP A 180 -21.55 6.87 4.32
N ALA A 181 -22.47 7.29 3.44
CA ALA A 181 -22.22 8.40 2.51
C ALA A 181 -21.85 9.70 3.20
N ASP A 182 -22.38 9.98 4.39
CA ASP A 182 -22.05 11.19 5.14
C ASP A 182 -20.64 11.13 5.73
N ASP A 183 -20.21 9.96 6.18
CA ASP A 183 -18.83 9.72 6.63
C ASP A 183 -17.84 9.86 5.47
N GLN A 184 -18.17 9.33 4.30
CA GLN A 184 -17.40 9.49 3.07
C GLN A 184 -17.23 10.96 2.70
N ARG A 185 -18.27 11.78 2.80
CA ARG A 185 -18.21 13.22 2.55
C ARG A 185 -17.27 13.94 3.51
N VAL A 186 -17.29 13.57 4.79
CA VAL A 186 -16.35 14.10 5.80
C VAL A 186 -14.91 13.75 5.44
N LEU A 187 -14.65 12.49 5.09
CA LEU A 187 -13.31 12.05 4.67
C LEU A 187 -12.81 12.79 3.42
N LEU A 188 -13.65 12.88 2.39
CA LEU A 188 -13.32 13.59 1.15
C LEU A 188 -13.05 15.09 1.39
N SER A 189 -13.86 15.76 2.23
CA SER A 189 -13.68 17.18 2.53
C SER A 189 -12.35 17.47 3.25
N ASN A 190 -11.80 16.49 3.94
CA ASN A 190 -10.53 16.57 4.67
C ASN A 190 -9.33 16.06 3.85
N HIS A 191 -9.56 15.52 2.65
CA HIS A 191 -8.48 15.09 1.77
C HIS A 191 -7.61 16.26 1.33
N PRO A 192 -6.25 16.13 1.30
CA PRO A 192 -5.35 17.23 0.96
C PRO A 192 -5.64 17.93 -0.38
N SER A 193 -6.22 17.21 -1.36
CA SER A 193 -6.60 17.79 -2.66
C SER A 193 -7.83 18.67 -2.60
N ILE A 194 -8.67 18.51 -1.60
CA ILE A 194 -9.95 19.24 -1.43
C ILE A 194 -9.82 20.22 -0.27
N ASP A 195 -9.45 19.76 0.91
CA ASP A 195 -9.24 20.51 2.17
C ASP A 195 -10.20 21.72 2.31
N THR A 196 -11.47 21.44 2.13
CA THR A 196 -12.52 22.48 2.10
C THR A 196 -13.72 22.01 2.93
N PRO A 197 -14.21 22.83 3.88
CA PRO A 197 -15.39 22.50 4.66
C PRO A 197 -16.62 22.20 3.82
N LEU A 198 -17.42 21.21 4.20
CA LEU A 198 -18.61 20.75 3.47
C LEU A 198 -19.53 21.88 3.05
N LYS A 199 -19.80 22.85 3.94
CA LYS A 199 -20.65 24.02 3.61
C LYS A 199 -20.14 24.83 2.41
N ASN A 200 -18.83 24.93 2.23
CA ASN A 200 -18.23 25.64 1.12
C ASN A 200 -18.24 24.79 -0.16
N ILE A 201 -18.08 23.47 -0.03
CA ILE A 201 -18.26 22.53 -1.12
C ILE A 201 -19.68 22.63 -1.67
N TYR A 202 -20.70 22.55 -0.79
CA TYR A 202 -22.10 22.67 -1.21
C TYR A 202 -22.43 24.05 -1.83
N LYS A 203 -21.82 25.14 -1.35
CA LYS A 203 -21.96 26.45 -2.01
C LYS A 203 -21.42 26.44 -3.43
N LYS A 204 -20.22 25.91 -3.64
CA LYS A 204 -19.61 25.77 -4.96
C LYS A 204 -20.47 24.92 -5.90
N MET A 205 -21.03 23.81 -5.39
CA MET A 205 -21.94 22.96 -6.16
C MET A 205 -23.19 23.72 -6.63
N VAL A 206 -23.73 24.60 -5.79
CA VAL A 206 -24.89 25.42 -6.14
C VAL A 206 -24.53 26.55 -7.12
N SER A 207 -23.33 27.13 -7.01
CA SER A 207 -22.85 28.17 -7.96
C SER A 207 -22.41 27.61 -9.31
N GLY A 208 -22.30 26.27 -9.45
CA GLY A 208 -21.83 25.64 -10.67
C GLY A 208 -20.31 25.60 -10.79
N ASP A 209 -19.58 25.97 -9.73
CA ASP A 209 -18.12 25.87 -9.71
C ASP A 209 -17.68 24.39 -9.78
N ASP A 210 -16.59 24.13 -10.48
CA ASP A 210 -16.01 22.80 -10.56
C ASP A 210 -15.51 22.35 -9.19
N ILE A 211 -15.94 21.13 -8.79
CA ILE A 211 -15.45 20.46 -7.59
C ILE A 211 -15.00 19.07 -8.01
N SER A 212 -13.72 18.82 -7.78
CA SER A 212 -13.19 17.48 -7.89
C SER A 212 -14.05 16.51 -7.08
N LEU A 213 -14.47 15.39 -7.68
CA LEU A 213 -15.33 14.38 -7.06
C LEU A 213 -16.75 14.87 -6.69
N GLY A 214 -17.29 15.87 -7.42
CA GLY A 214 -18.61 16.44 -7.15
C GLY A 214 -19.76 15.42 -7.08
N ALA A 215 -19.70 14.34 -7.86
CA ALA A 215 -20.67 13.25 -7.82
C ALA A 215 -20.74 12.59 -6.43
N PHE A 216 -19.61 12.30 -5.80
CA PHE A 216 -19.56 11.70 -4.46
C PHE A 216 -20.19 12.58 -3.36
N PHE A 217 -20.15 13.91 -3.52
CA PHE A 217 -20.80 14.81 -2.58
C PHE A 217 -22.32 14.91 -2.81
N ARG A 218 -22.80 14.65 -4.02
CA ARG A 218 -24.25 14.69 -4.35
C ARG A 218 -24.95 13.37 -4.05
N SER A 219 -24.26 12.26 -4.34
CA SER A 219 -24.82 10.91 -4.31
C SER A 219 -24.71 10.24 -2.96
N ARG A 220 -25.58 9.24 -2.72
CA ARG A 220 -25.50 8.24 -1.66
C ARG A 220 -25.44 6.81 -2.23
N ASN A 221 -25.11 6.67 -3.51
CA ASN A 221 -25.28 5.43 -4.26
C ASN A 221 -24.00 4.58 -4.36
N TYR A 222 -22.85 5.07 -3.85
CA TYR A 222 -21.58 4.33 -3.91
C TYR A 222 -21.40 3.32 -2.78
N TYR A 223 -22.49 2.66 -2.38
CA TYR A 223 -22.49 1.56 -1.40
C TYR A 223 -22.44 0.20 -2.11
N ILE A 224 -22.34 -0.89 -1.33
CA ILE A 224 -22.37 -2.26 -1.86
C ILE A 224 -23.82 -2.68 -2.09
N PRO A 225 -24.33 -2.67 -3.34
CA PRO A 225 -25.72 -3.01 -3.63
C PRO A 225 -25.94 -4.52 -3.60
N GLY A 226 -27.18 -4.91 -3.30
CA GLY A 226 -27.64 -6.29 -3.45
C GLY A 226 -27.95 -6.66 -4.90
N HIS A 227 -28.07 -7.97 -5.17
CA HIS A 227 -28.43 -8.49 -6.49
C HIS A 227 -29.71 -7.86 -7.03
N GLU A 228 -30.76 -7.76 -6.20
CA GLU A 228 -32.07 -7.19 -6.58
C GLU A 228 -31.99 -5.71 -7.00
N GLU A 229 -31.01 -4.97 -6.48
CA GLU A 229 -30.78 -3.58 -6.84
C GLU A 229 -30.03 -3.49 -8.16
N MET A 230 -29.01 -4.34 -8.35
CA MET A 230 -28.23 -4.38 -9.58
C MET A 230 -29.07 -4.75 -10.80
N VAL A 231 -29.95 -5.73 -10.72
CA VAL A 231 -30.80 -6.16 -11.84
C VAL A 231 -31.89 -5.13 -12.23
N LYS A 232 -32.16 -4.11 -11.39
CA LYS A 232 -33.06 -3.00 -11.75
C LYS A 232 -32.46 -2.03 -12.75
N ILE A 233 -31.14 -1.90 -12.78
CA ILE A 233 -30.41 -0.90 -13.56
C ILE A 233 -29.47 -1.55 -14.62
N HIS A 234 -29.09 -2.80 -14.43
CA HIS A 234 -28.27 -3.59 -15.33
C HIS A 234 -29.06 -4.74 -15.94
N THR A 235 -28.55 -5.32 -17.03
CA THR A 235 -29.13 -6.54 -17.58
C THR A 235 -28.76 -7.76 -16.73
N GLU A 236 -29.62 -8.81 -16.78
CA GLU A 236 -29.32 -10.07 -16.09
C GLU A 236 -27.98 -10.68 -16.52
N GLU A 237 -27.62 -10.56 -17.81
CA GLU A 237 -26.35 -11.04 -18.36
C GLU A 237 -25.15 -10.29 -17.76
N GLU A 238 -25.22 -8.96 -17.66
CA GLU A 238 -24.16 -8.14 -17.05
C GLU A 238 -23.92 -8.49 -15.59
N VAL A 239 -25.01 -8.74 -14.84
CA VAL A 239 -24.94 -9.14 -13.42
C VAL A 239 -24.45 -10.60 -13.32
N ALA A 240 -24.93 -11.52 -14.15
CA ALA A 240 -24.46 -12.91 -14.17
C ALA A 240 -22.95 -13.05 -14.50
N ASN A 241 -22.40 -12.14 -15.30
CA ASN A 241 -20.98 -12.13 -15.60
C ASN A 241 -20.12 -11.84 -14.35
N THR A 242 -20.64 -11.23 -13.30
CA THR A 242 -19.92 -11.07 -12.02
C THR A 242 -19.64 -12.41 -11.36
N GLU A 243 -20.65 -13.32 -11.34
CA GLU A 243 -20.50 -14.67 -10.83
C GLU A 243 -19.52 -15.50 -11.67
N LYS A 244 -19.66 -15.43 -13.00
CA LYS A 244 -18.71 -16.06 -13.93
C LYS A 244 -17.29 -15.63 -13.70
N ILE A 245 -17.03 -14.33 -13.52
CA ILE A 245 -15.72 -13.78 -13.19
C ILE A 245 -15.22 -14.30 -11.84
N ALA A 246 -16.11 -14.35 -10.84
CA ALA A 246 -15.76 -14.91 -9.55
C ALA A 246 -15.37 -16.40 -9.65
N ASP A 247 -16.01 -17.16 -10.52
CA ASP A 247 -15.67 -18.57 -10.77
C ASP A 247 -14.37 -18.75 -11.52
N MET A 248 -13.97 -17.79 -12.36
CA MET A 248 -12.66 -17.79 -13.04
C MET A 248 -11.50 -17.54 -12.06
N CYS A 249 -11.76 -17.02 -10.86
CA CYS A 249 -10.76 -16.79 -9.85
C CYS A 249 -10.65 -17.99 -8.91
N GLU A 250 -9.43 -18.49 -8.69
CA GLU A 250 -9.16 -19.58 -7.75
C GLU A 250 -9.11 -19.06 -6.31
N GLY A 251 -9.39 -19.94 -5.35
CA GLY A 251 -9.05 -19.68 -3.95
C GLY A 251 -7.58 -19.98 -3.71
N TYR A 252 -6.79 -18.99 -3.24
CA TYR A 252 -5.37 -19.16 -2.95
C TYR A 252 -4.94 -18.39 -1.71
N ILE A 253 -3.84 -18.86 -1.10
CA ILE A 253 -3.24 -18.20 0.07
C ILE A 253 -2.13 -17.28 -0.41
N ILE A 254 -2.23 -15.99 -0.08
CA ILE A 254 -1.26 -14.96 -0.45
C ILE A 254 -0.06 -14.90 0.50
N THR A 255 -0.26 -15.28 1.76
CA THR A 255 0.80 -15.29 2.76
C THR A 255 1.74 -16.46 2.50
N GLY A 256 3.04 -16.18 2.53
CA GLY A 256 4.11 -17.20 2.54
C GLY A 256 4.60 -17.48 3.94
N LYS A 257 5.52 -18.44 4.07
CA LYS A 257 6.32 -18.58 5.28
C LYS A 257 7.22 -17.34 5.40
N PRO A 258 7.44 -16.84 6.63
CA PRO A 258 8.45 -15.80 6.84
C PRO A 258 9.80 -16.24 6.29
N VAL A 259 10.44 -15.37 5.52
CA VAL A 259 11.79 -15.61 4.98
C VAL A 259 12.73 -14.64 5.69
N PRO A 260 13.56 -15.11 6.65
CA PRO A 260 14.56 -14.26 7.27
C PRO A 260 15.53 -13.70 6.22
N PRO A 261 15.98 -12.45 6.37
CA PRO A 261 16.99 -11.88 5.49
C PRO A 261 18.30 -12.64 5.62
N LYS A 262 19.10 -12.69 4.53
CA LYS A 262 20.43 -13.30 4.52
C LYS A 262 21.49 -12.21 4.36
N PHE A 263 22.53 -12.29 5.19
CA PHE A 263 23.69 -11.40 5.11
C PHE A 263 24.67 -11.91 4.04
N PRO A 264 25.20 -11.04 3.15
CA PRO A 264 26.13 -11.48 2.12
C PRO A 264 27.48 -11.86 2.74
N LEU A 265 27.81 -13.16 2.66
CA LEU A 265 29.04 -13.75 3.20
C LEU A 265 29.84 -14.46 2.10
N PRO A 266 31.17 -14.63 2.27
CA PRO A 266 31.97 -15.53 1.45
C PRO A 266 31.45 -16.98 1.52
N GLU A 267 31.67 -17.78 0.47
CA GLU A 267 31.15 -19.16 0.35
C GLU A 267 31.57 -20.08 1.51
N ASP A 268 32.73 -19.86 2.08
CA ASP A 268 33.33 -20.72 3.15
C ASP A 268 32.99 -20.25 4.57
N THR A 269 32.09 -19.24 4.74
CA THR A 269 31.81 -18.63 6.03
C THR A 269 30.34 -18.75 6.37
N THR A 270 29.99 -19.31 7.53
CA THR A 270 28.61 -19.31 8.02
C THR A 270 28.27 -18.01 8.76
N ALA A 271 27.00 -17.64 8.79
CA ALA A 271 26.55 -16.44 9.49
C ALA A 271 26.85 -16.52 11.00
N ILE A 272 26.74 -17.68 11.60
CA ILE A 272 27.03 -17.86 13.03
C ILE A 272 28.53 -17.73 13.33
N ASP A 273 29.41 -18.26 12.47
CA ASP A 273 30.85 -18.09 12.65
C ASP A 273 31.27 -16.63 12.52
N ARG A 274 30.71 -15.92 11.53
CA ARG A 274 30.95 -14.49 11.37
C ARG A 274 30.43 -13.69 12.55
N LEU A 275 29.26 -14.03 13.09
CA LEU A 275 28.70 -13.37 14.28
C LEU A 275 29.60 -13.59 15.51
N ARG A 276 30.07 -14.83 15.71
CA ARG A 276 31.05 -15.14 16.79
C ARG A 276 32.34 -14.32 16.64
N GLU A 277 32.85 -14.17 15.42
CA GLU A 277 34.05 -13.36 15.15
C GLU A 277 33.81 -11.90 15.50
N ARG A 278 32.69 -11.31 15.04
CA ARG A 278 32.30 -9.92 15.37
C ARG A 278 32.14 -9.71 16.88
N CYS A 279 31.56 -10.65 17.57
CA CYS A 279 31.44 -10.61 19.04
C CYS A 279 32.82 -10.67 19.73
N ARG A 280 33.80 -11.44 19.22
CA ARG A 280 35.16 -11.44 19.76
C ARG A 280 35.85 -10.08 19.58
N GLU A 281 35.70 -9.46 18.43
CA GLU A 281 36.19 -8.08 18.19
C GLU A 281 35.54 -7.09 19.18
N GLY A 282 34.22 -7.18 19.35
CA GLY A 282 33.45 -6.38 20.29
C GLY A 282 33.84 -6.61 21.76
N TRP A 283 34.12 -7.88 22.13
CA TRP A 283 34.62 -8.23 23.44
C TRP A 283 35.94 -7.49 23.73
N ALA A 284 36.88 -7.51 22.80
CA ALA A 284 38.16 -6.80 22.97
C ALA A 284 37.96 -5.30 23.21
N LYS A 285 37.05 -4.68 22.47
CA LYS A 285 36.69 -3.25 22.65
C LYS A 285 36.01 -2.97 23.99
N ARG A 286 35.06 -3.83 24.41
CA ARG A 286 34.29 -3.69 25.65
C ARG A 286 35.04 -4.16 26.90
N TRP A 287 36.15 -4.85 26.72
CA TRP A 287 36.91 -5.44 27.82
C TRP A 287 37.24 -4.46 28.97
N PRO A 288 37.68 -3.19 28.74
CA PRO A 288 37.94 -2.26 29.82
C PRO A 288 36.70 -2.00 30.71
N ALA A 289 35.51 -1.88 30.09
CA ALA A 289 34.25 -1.68 30.81
C ALA A 289 33.82 -2.95 31.56
N ILE A 290 33.85 -4.11 30.88
CA ILE A 290 33.53 -5.42 31.47
C ILE A 290 34.46 -5.73 32.65
N LYS A 291 35.76 -5.53 32.50
CA LYS A 291 36.75 -5.73 33.56
C LYS A 291 36.48 -4.82 34.76
N SER A 292 36.02 -3.59 34.54
CA SER A 292 35.62 -2.68 35.62
C SER A 292 34.41 -3.24 36.41
N VAL A 293 33.44 -3.82 35.70
CA VAL A 293 32.26 -4.46 36.34
C VAL A 293 32.70 -5.67 37.19
N ILE A 294 33.52 -6.55 36.61
CA ILE A 294 34.06 -7.74 37.33
C ILE A 294 34.83 -7.33 38.57
N ASN A 295 35.65 -6.29 38.50
CA ASN A 295 36.44 -5.84 39.64
C ASN A 295 35.65 -5.09 40.73
N SER A 296 34.47 -4.54 40.41
CA SER A 296 33.67 -3.72 41.30
C SER A 296 32.36 -4.38 41.78
N SER A 297 32.07 -5.57 41.30
CA SER A 297 30.84 -6.31 41.62
C SER A 297 31.14 -7.80 41.86
N GLU A 298 30.13 -8.57 42.25
CA GLU A 298 30.21 -10.02 42.38
C GLU A 298 30.18 -10.76 41.04
N ARG A 299 30.22 -10.05 39.86
CA ARG A 299 30.18 -10.65 38.53
C ARG A 299 31.49 -11.28 38.16
N THR A 300 31.42 -12.37 37.43
CA THR A 300 32.60 -13.14 37.00
C THR A 300 32.73 -13.16 35.48
N LYS A 301 33.92 -13.49 34.98
CA LYS A 301 34.13 -13.68 33.52
C LYS A 301 33.37 -14.89 32.99
N GLU A 302 33.19 -15.89 33.85
CA GLU A 302 32.47 -17.13 33.55
C GLU A 302 30.98 -16.83 33.28
N GLU A 303 30.33 -15.95 34.07
CA GLU A 303 28.94 -15.51 33.81
C GLU A 303 28.77 -14.87 32.43
N TYR A 304 29.71 -14.03 32.00
CA TYR A 304 29.69 -13.48 30.64
C TYR A 304 29.86 -14.56 29.57
N ALA A 305 30.75 -15.54 29.77
CA ALA A 305 30.97 -16.63 28.84
C ALA A 305 29.74 -17.53 28.72
N GLU A 306 29.16 -17.93 29.85
CA GLU A 306 27.93 -18.75 29.88
C GLU A 306 26.77 -18.02 29.20
N ARG A 307 26.58 -16.74 29.48
CA ARG A 307 25.55 -15.92 28.85
C ARG A 307 25.75 -15.80 27.35
N PHE A 308 26.99 -15.57 26.91
CA PHE A 308 27.32 -15.51 25.49
C PHE A 308 27.02 -16.80 24.76
N GLU A 309 27.43 -17.96 25.28
CA GLU A 309 27.17 -19.24 24.64
C GLU A 309 25.67 -19.60 24.66
N MET A 310 24.95 -19.23 25.70
CA MET A 310 23.51 -19.39 25.76
C MET A 310 22.81 -18.57 24.66
N GLU A 311 23.12 -17.28 24.53
CA GLU A 311 22.51 -16.42 23.51
C GLU A 311 22.87 -16.88 22.08
N ILE A 312 24.14 -17.19 21.80
CA ILE A 312 24.60 -17.70 20.51
C ILE A 312 23.87 -19.00 20.12
N SER A 313 23.74 -19.94 21.07
CA SER A 313 23.03 -21.20 20.80
C SER A 313 21.55 -20.95 20.45
N ILE A 314 20.90 -20.02 21.13
CA ILE A 314 19.50 -19.66 20.84
C ILE A 314 19.39 -19.02 19.44
N LEU A 315 20.29 -18.11 19.07
CA LEU A 315 20.27 -17.45 17.76
C LEU A 315 20.60 -18.43 16.62
N GLU A 316 21.52 -19.35 16.84
CA GLU A 316 21.86 -20.41 15.87
C GLU A 316 20.65 -21.33 15.59
N ASN A 317 20.01 -21.83 16.65
CA ASN A 317 18.82 -22.67 16.56
C ASN A 317 17.62 -21.96 15.91
N ALA A 318 17.56 -20.64 16.01
CA ALA A 318 16.50 -19.81 15.45
C ALA A 318 16.81 -19.26 14.03
N ASP A 319 17.97 -19.55 13.45
CA ASP A 319 18.49 -19.00 12.16
C ASP A 319 18.47 -17.46 12.13
N LEU A 320 18.88 -16.81 13.23
CA LEU A 320 18.85 -15.35 13.38
C LEU A 320 20.21 -14.66 13.22
N ALA A 321 21.31 -15.40 13.00
CA ALA A 321 22.65 -14.84 12.90
C ALA A 321 22.77 -13.80 11.78
N ASP A 322 22.17 -14.03 10.62
CA ASP A 322 22.13 -13.09 9.50
C ASP A 322 21.47 -11.76 9.89
N TYR A 323 20.36 -11.81 10.63
CA TYR A 323 19.67 -10.61 11.11
C TYR A 323 20.54 -9.74 12.01
N PHE A 324 21.28 -10.37 12.96
CA PHE A 324 22.20 -9.64 13.84
C PHE A 324 23.39 -9.07 13.07
N LEU A 325 23.89 -9.73 12.05
CA LEU A 325 24.93 -9.21 11.18
C LEU A 325 24.47 -8.01 10.36
N ILE A 326 23.22 -8.02 9.88
CA ILE A 326 22.64 -6.87 9.19
C ILE A 326 22.56 -5.65 10.13
N VAL A 327 22.07 -5.85 11.36
CA VAL A 327 21.99 -4.79 12.37
C VAL A 327 23.37 -4.24 12.72
N ASP A 328 24.35 -5.11 12.91
CA ASP A 328 25.77 -4.71 13.15
C ASP A 328 26.32 -3.90 11.96
N ASP A 329 26.14 -4.37 10.73
CA ASP A 329 26.64 -3.71 9.51
C ASP A 329 26.09 -2.27 9.38
N ILE A 330 24.80 -2.09 9.60
CA ILE A 330 24.16 -0.76 9.56
C ILE A 330 24.76 0.18 10.62
N ILE A 331 24.89 -0.28 11.87
CA ILE A 331 25.44 0.53 12.97
C ILE A 331 26.90 0.87 12.74
N GLN A 332 27.72 -0.10 12.30
CA GLN A 332 29.13 0.16 12.02
C GLN A 332 29.32 1.13 10.85
N TRP A 333 28.50 1.01 9.80
CA TRP A 333 28.53 1.95 8.70
C TRP A 333 28.15 3.36 9.15
N ALA A 334 27.06 3.52 9.90
CA ALA A 334 26.62 4.84 10.38
C ALA A 334 27.71 5.54 11.20
N ARG A 335 28.40 4.81 12.09
CA ARG A 335 29.51 5.34 12.88
C ARG A 335 30.71 5.73 12.01
N LYS A 336 31.04 4.89 11.03
CA LYS A 336 32.12 5.19 10.08
C LYS A 336 31.81 6.43 9.23
N ASP A 337 30.54 6.65 8.93
CA ASP A 337 30.04 7.84 8.24
C ASP A 337 29.99 9.08 9.16
N GLY A 338 30.36 8.95 10.43
CA GLY A 338 30.41 10.04 11.42
C GLY A 338 29.05 10.38 12.04
N GLN A 339 28.05 9.50 11.89
CA GLN A 339 26.74 9.72 12.48
C GLN A 339 26.69 9.29 13.95
N LEU A 340 25.92 10.02 14.74
CA LEU A 340 25.60 9.62 16.11
C LEU A 340 24.56 8.50 16.08
N THR A 341 24.83 7.44 16.84
CA THR A 341 23.90 6.33 17.06
C THR A 341 23.40 6.36 18.51
N GLY A 342 22.15 6.00 18.73
CA GLY A 342 21.57 5.88 20.06
C GLY A 342 22.30 4.87 20.93
N ALA A 343 22.05 4.92 22.25
CA ALA A 343 22.65 4.01 23.22
C ALA A 343 21.99 2.61 23.27
N GLY A 344 21.01 2.37 22.41
CA GLY A 344 20.09 1.25 22.49
C GLY A 344 18.82 1.62 23.25
N ARG A 345 17.76 0.87 23.07
CA ARG A 345 16.52 1.04 23.82
C ARG A 345 15.66 -0.21 23.80
N GLY A 346 14.67 -0.25 24.70
CA GLY A 346 13.68 -1.32 24.74
C GLY A 346 14.27 -2.64 25.23
N SER A 347 13.75 -3.75 24.71
CA SER A 347 14.17 -5.10 25.12
C SER A 347 15.53 -5.50 24.56
N ALA A 348 16.02 -4.84 23.50
CA ALA A 348 17.32 -5.12 22.87
C ALA A 348 18.51 -4.99 23.83
N ASP A 349 18.40 -4.10 24.85
CA ASP A 349 19.41 -3.95 25.90
C ASP A 349 19.58 -5.21 26.78
N GLY A 350 18.65 -6.18 26.69
CA GLY A 350 18.78 -7.48 27.34
C GLY A 350 19.73 -8.46 26.66
N SER A 351 20.29 -8.14 25.47
CA SER A 351 21.20 -9.00 24.72
C SER A 351 22.67 -8.63 24.93
N LEU A 352 23.46 -9.60 25.42
CA LEU A 352 24.92 -9.47 25.49
C LEU A 352 25.54 -9.38 24.08
N ILE A 353 25.00 -10.11 23.11
CA ILE A 353 25.47 -10.04 21.71
C ILE A 353 25.32 -8.65 21.16
N LEU A 354 24.15 -8.00 21.30
CA LEU A 354 23.96 -6.60 20.84
C LEU A 354 24.87 -5.61 21.57
N TYR A 355 25.15 -5.84 22.86
CA TYR A 355 26.14 -5.06 23.62
C TYR A 355 27.56 -5.23 23.05
N LEU A 356 27.96 -6.46 22.71
CA LEU A 356 29.28 -6.74 22.11
C LEU A 356 29.39 -6.15 20.68
N LEU A 357 28.32 -6.21 19.88
CA LEU A 357 28.25 -5.60 18.56
C LEU A 357 28.20 -4.06 18.61
N GLU A 358 28.19 -3.48 19.79
CA GLU A 358 28.09 -2.03 20.01
C GLU A 358 26.75 -1.43 19.53
N VAL A 359 25.73 -2.24 19.28
CA VAL A 359 24.35 -1.81 18.96
C VAL A 359 23.69 -1.24 20.22
N GLY A 360 23.76 -1.96 21.35
CA GLY A 360 23.41 -1.48 22.67
C GLY A 360 24.63 -1.01 23.46
N HIS A 361 24.43 -0.09 24.39
CA HIS A 361 25.51 0.43 25.28
C HIS A 361 25.32 0.03 26.74
N ILE A 362 24.21 -0.63 27.07
CA ILE A 362 23.89 -1.13 28.41
C ILE A 362 24.40 -2.55 28.54
N ASP A 363 25.22 -2.79 29.55
CA ASP A 363 25.72 -4.12 29.87
C ASP A 363 24.64 -4.94 30.58
N PRO A 364 24.07 -5.98 29.92
CA PRO A 364 22.96 -6.73 30.49
C PRO A 364 23.34 -7.55 31.73
N ILE A 365 24.59 -7.98 31.84
CA ILE A 365 25.07 -8.73 33.00
C ILE A 365 25.19 -7.81 34.21
N LYS A 366 25.73 -6.61 34.02
CA LYS A 366 25.83 -5.61 35.07
C LYS A 366 24.46 -5.26 35.67
N HIS A 367 23.43 -5.19 34.84
CA HIS A 367 22.10 -4.70 35.23
C HIS A 367 21.06 -5.82 35.39
N ASP A 368 21.47 -7.08 35.42
CA ASP A 368 20.58 -8.25 35.58
C ASP A 368 19.44 -8.32 34.54
N LEU A 369 19.72 -7.93 33.29
CA LEU A 369 18.73 -7.95 32.24
C LEU A 369 18.60 -9.34 31.64
N MET A 370 17.35 -9.79 31.49
CA MET A 370 17.03 -11.11 30.93
C MET A 370 16.94 -11.09 29.42
N PHE A 371 17.63 -12.04 28.76
CA PHE A 371 17.58 -12.21 27.31
C PHE A 371 16.19 -12.61 26.80
N GLU A 372 15.46 -13.37 27.59
CA GLU A 372 14.12 -13.89 27.27
C GLU A 372 13.07 -12.77 27.11
N ARG A 373 13.32 -11.57 27.64
CA ARG A 373 12.50 -10.38 27.37
C ARG A 373 12.72 -9.83 25.96
N PHE A 374 13.92 -9.97 25.46
CA PHE A 374 14.27 -9.56 24.09
C PHE A 374 13.85 -10.64 23.09
N TYR A 375 14.28 -11.89 23.31
CA TYR A 375 13.94 -13.00 22.43
C TYR A 375 13.58 -14.26 23.21
N ASN A 376 12.41 -14.83 22.91
CA ASN A 376 11.94 -16.06 23.51
C ASN A 376 11.59 -17.07 22.41
N ALA A 377 12.42 -18.11 22.26
CA ALA A 377 12.23 -19.17 21.27
C ALA A 377 10.88 -19.90 21.41
N GLY A 378 10.29 -19.95 22.60
CA GLY A 378 8.97 -20.54 22.86
C GLY A 378 7.80 -19.82 22.20
N ARG A 379 8.01 -18.60 21.66
CA ARG A 379 7.01 -17.86 20.86
C ARG A 379 7.02 -18.24 19.39
N ASN A 380 8.03 -18.98 18.94
CA ASN A 380 8.15 -19.41 17.56
C ASN A 380 7.50 -20.79 17.38
N THR A 381 6.74 -20.93 16.29
CA THR A 381 6.18 -22.19 15.83
C THR A 381 6.69 -22.47 14.41
N ALA A 382 6.46 -23.69 13.89
CA ALA A 382 6.81 -24.03 12.52
C ALA A 382 6.20 -23.08 11.46
N ASP A 383 5.08 -22.45 11.80
CA ASP A 383 4.33 -21.54 10.92
C ASP A 383 4.50 -20.06 11.27
N ARG A 384 5.18 -19.76 12.39
CA ARG A 384 5.36 -18.39 12.87
C ARG A 384 6.77 -18.17 13.40
N VAL A 385 7.60 -17.52 12.61
CA VAL A 385 8.92 -17.01 13.03
C VAL A 385 8.73 -15.55 13.47
N SER A 386 8.99 -15.27 14.76
CA SER A 386 9.00 -13.91 15.29
C SER A 386 10.45 -13.41 15.30
N LEU A 387 10.77 -12.43 14.50
CA LEU A 387 12.06 -11.73 14.60
C LEU A 387 12.07 -10.88 15.88
N PRO A 388 13.21 -10.81 16.59
CA PRO A 388 13.36 -9.85 17.67
C PRO A 388 13.33 -8.42 17.11
N ASP A 389 12.78 -7.50 17.88
CA ASP A 389 12.73 -6.09 17.51
C ASP A 389 13.98 -5.37 18.04
N VAL A 390 14.76 -4.79 17.13
CA VAL A 390 15.96 -4.00 17.46
C VAL A 390 15.75 -2.57 16.98
N ASP A 391 15.33 -1.73 17.92
CA ASP A 391 15.21 -0.29 17.68
C ASP A 391 16.59 0.38 17.60
N MET A 392 16.85 1.07 16.50
CA MET A 392 18.09 1.83 16.26
C MET A 392 17.76 3.32 16.09
N ASP A 393 18.31 4.16 16.95
CA ASP A 393 18.14 5.60 16.85
C ASP A 393 19.33 6.22 16.09
N PHE A 394 19.00 7.08 15.12
CA PHE A 394 19.97 7.83 14.32
C PHE A 394 19.61 9.31 14.29
N GLU A 395 20.57 10.17 13.99
CA GLU A 395 20.28 11.57 13.80
C GLU A 395 19.38 11.81 12.57
N LYS A 396 18.46 12.76 12.71
CA LYS A 396 17.42 13.03 11.69
C LYS A 396 18.00 13.29 10.30
N LEU A 397 19.10 14.05 10.21
CA LEU A 397 19.73 14.41 8.93
C LEU A 397 20.52 13.25 8.30
N GLY A 398 20.88 12.24 9.08
CA GLY A 398 21.60 11.04 8.62
C GLY A 398 20.71 9.95 8.05
N ARG A 399 19.41 9.99 8.34
CA ARG A 399 18.47 8.89 8.01
C ARG A 399 18.46 8.54 6.51
N GLU A 400 18.37 9.53 5.63
CA GLU A 400 18.35 9.31 4.18
C GLU A 400 19.64 8.65 3.67
N ARG A 401 20.80 8.99 4.26
CA ARG A 401 22.08 8.39 3.91
C ARG A 401 22.16 6.92 4.33
N ILE A 402 21.58 6.58 5.50
CA ILE A 402 21.51 5.20 5.96
C ILE A 402 20.60 4.38 5.05
N ILE A 403 19.44 4.91 4.66
CA ILE A 403 18.55 4.25 3.70
C ILE A 403 19.25 4.03 2.36
N GLY A 404 19.98 5.06 1.87
CA GLY A 404 20.80 4.94 0.67
C GLY A 404 21.85 3.84 0.78
N TYR A 405 22.57 3.78 1.91
CA TYR A 405 23.53 2.70 2.17
C TYR A 405 22.90 1.31 2.17
N ILE A 406 21.75 1.16 2.85
CA ILE A 406 21.05 -0.14 2.91
C ILE A 406 20.65 -0.59 1.50
N ASN A 407 20.14 0.31 0.67
CA ASN A 407 19.81 0.03 -0.73
C ASN A 407 21.02 -0.39 -1.56
N GLU A 408 22.13 0.36 -1.44
CA GLU A 408 23.37 0.03 -2.13
C GLU A 408 23.97 -1.31 -1.65
N ARG A 409 23.94 -1.55 -0.34
CA ARG A 409 24.57 -2.71 0.30
C ARG A 409 23.84 -4.02 0.03
N PHE A 410 22.51 -3.99 0.08
CA PHE A 410 21.66 -5.19 0.01
C PHE A 410 20.90 -5.31 -1.31
N GLY A 411 20.86 -4.27 -2.14
CA GLY A 411 20.17 -4.21 -3.42
C GLY A 411 18.81 -3.52 -3.33
N GLU A 412 18.53 -2.61 -4.26
CA GLU A 412 17.26 -1.86 -4.32
C GLU A 412 16.04 -2.78 -4.51
N ASP A 413 16.24 -3.95 -5.14
CA ASP A 413 15.21 -4.98 -5.33
C ASP A 413 14.89 -5.80 -4.08
N ARG A 414 15.67 -5.63 -2.99
CA ARG A 414 15.56 -6.38 -1.73
C ARG A 414 15.27 -5.51 -0.53
N VAL A 415 15.24 -4.21 -0.71
CA VAL A 415 15.02 -3.23 0.36
C VAL A 415 13.76 -2.43 0.06
N SER A 416 12.85 -2.36 1.01
CA SER A 416 11.66 -1.52 0.91
C SER A 416 11.27 -0.97 2.28
N GLN A 417 10.62 0.19 2.29
CA GLN A 417 10.00 0.71 3.50
C GLN A 417 8.68 -0.01 3.75
N MET A 418 8.42 -0.38 5.01
CA MET A 418 7.13 -0.94 5.38
C MET A 418 6.03 0.12 5.33
N ILE A 419 4.91 -0.23 4.71
CA ILE A 419 3.69 0.56 4.74
C ILE A 419 3.08 0.41 6.15
N THR A 420 2.77 1.54 6.76
CA THR A 420 2.02 1.58 8.02
C THR A 420 0.61 2.11 7.78
N PHE A 421 -0.37 1.45 8.37
CA PHE A 421 -1.76 1.90 8.36
C PHE A 421 -2.09 2.49 9.72
N SER A 422 -2.54 3.75 9.72
CA SER A 422 -3.10 4.37 10.92
C SER A 422 -4.62 4.43 10.81
N LYS A 423 -5.32 4.12 11.89
CA LYS A 423 -6.75 4.36 12.01
C LYS A 423 -6.97 5.77 12.55
N MET A 424 -7.92 6.48 11.97
CA MET A 424 -8.40 7.73 12.57
C MET A 424 -9.21 7.37 13.82
N GLN A 425 -8.77 7.79 14.99
CA GLN A 425 -9.38 7.46 16.27
C GLN A 425 -9.42 8.68 17.18
N GLY A 426 -10.33 8.65 18.11
CA GLY A 426 -10.36 9.57 19.25
C GLY A 426 -10.32 11.04 18.85
N ARG A 427 -9.34 11.75 19.39
CA ARG A 427 -9.15 13.19 19.16
C ARG A 427 -9.06 13.58 17.69
N ALA A 428 -8.37 12.81 16.85
CA ALA A 428 -8.16 13.11 15.45
C ALA A 428 -9.49 13.10 14.68
N VAL A 429 -10.32 12.08 14.89
CA VAL A 429 -11.65 11.98 14.26
C VAL A 429 -12.52 13.19 14.61
N LEU A 430 -12.62 13.53 15.91
CA LEU A 430 -13.41 14.68 16.34
C LEU A 430 -12.91 16.00 15.72
N GLN A 431 -11.59 16.18 15.65
CA GLN A 431 -11.02 17.38 15.03
C GLN A 431 -11.37 17.48 13.56
N ASP A 432 -11.34 16.36 12.83
CA ASP A 432 -11.64 16.33 11.41
C ASP A 432 -13.14 16.52 11.13
N VAL A 433 -14.02 15.90 11.92
CA VAL A 433 -15.47 16.14 11.83
C VAL A 433 -15.81 17.60 12.11
N MET A 434 -15.26 18.17 13.19
CA MET A 434 -15.47 19.61 13.50
C MET A 434 -14.95 20.52 12.40
N ARG A 435 -13.84 20.18 11.74
CA ARG A 435 -13.27 20.91 10.61
C ARG A 435 -14.19 20.83 9.40
N ALA A 436 -14.63 19.62 9.02
CA ALA A 436 -15.51 19.38 7.88
C ALA A 436 -16.82 20.19 8.00
N HIS A 437 -17.41 20.20 9.19
CA HIS A 437 -18.66 20.93 9.47
C HIS A 437 -18.45 22.41 9.82
N SER A 438 -17.22 22.89 9.93
CA SER A 438 -16.93 24.26 10.43
C SER A 438 -17.62 24.57 11.77
N ALA A 439 -17.65 23.58 12.67
CA ALA A 439 -18.41 23.68 13.92
C ALA A 439 -17.82 24.68 14.92
N CYS A 440 -16.51 24.92 14.87
CA CYS A 440 -15.79 25.83 15.76
C CYS A 440 -14.44 26.27 15.15
N SER A 441 -13.82 27.29 15.77
CA SER A 441 -12.48 27.74 15.39
C SER A 441 -11.40 26.67 15.70
N PRO A 442 -10.21 26.74 15.08
CA PRO A 442 -9.09 25.84 15.38
C PRO A 442 -8.69 25.84 16.87
N GLU A 443 -8.73 26.99 17.52
CA GLU A 443 -8.41 27.15 18.93
C GLU A 443 -9.45 26.47 19.82
N GLU A 444 -10.73 26.68 19.54
CA GLU A 444 -11.83 26.00 20.24
C GLU A 444 -11.79 24.50 20.06
N ARG A 445 -11.54 24.03 18.85
CA ARG A 445 -11.39 22.62 18.51
C ARG A 445 -10.29 21.96 19.35
N ASN A 446 -9.11 22.58 19.42
CA ASN A 446 -8.01 22.11 20.26
C ASN A 446 -8.38 22.09 21.76
N ARG A 447 -9.10 23.12 22.23
CA ARG A 447 -9.56 23.19 23.63
C ARG A 447 -10.56 22.08 23.96
N ILE A 448 -11.53 21.83 23.08
CA ILE A 448 -12.56 20.78 23.26
C ILE A 448 -11.91 19.39 23.29
N THR A 449 -10.97 19.13 22.40
CA THR A 449 -10.38 17.81 22.25
C THR A 449 -9.15 17.54 23.12
N LYS A 450 -8.67 18.56 23.88
CA LYS A 450 -7.45 18.47 24.68
C LYS A 450 -7.42 17.30 25.67
N ASN A 451 -8.56 16.99 26.27
CA ASN A 451 -8.67 15.96 27.31
C ASN A 451 -9.18 14.62 26.78
N ILE A 452 -9.34 14.50 25.46
CA ILE A 452 -9.77 13.25 24.83
C ILE A 452 -8.51 12.44 24.50
N PRO A 453 -8.41 11.19 24.97
CA PRO A 453 -7.32 10.30 24.60
C PRO A 453 -7.26 10.11 23.08
N ASP A 454 -6.04 9.93 22.56
CA ASP A 454 -5.87 9.69 21.12
C ASP A 454 -6.49 8.36 20.66
N GLU A 455 -6.58 7.39 21.58
CA GLU A 455 -7.12 6.04 21.35
C GLU A 455 -8.57 5.87 21.83
N ALA A 456 -9.28 6.95 22.18
CA ALA A 456 -10.66 6.83 22.62
C ALA A 456 -11.56 6.31 21.51
N ASP A 457 -12.36 5.31 21.80
CA ASP A 457 -13.51 4.92 20.98
C ASP A 457 -14.59 6.01 21.14
N ILE A 458 -15.02 6.58 20.02
CA ILE A 458 -16.01 7.66 19.98
C ILE A 458 -17.22 7.17 19.20
#